data_18d0b37b17b91def9fa2cce96b289efd
#
_entry.id   18d0b37b17b91def9fa2cce96b289efd
#
_cell.length_a   1.000
_cell.length_b   1.000
_cell.length_c   1.000
_cell.angle_alpha   90.00
_cell.angle_beta   90.00
_cell.angle_gamma   90.00
#
_symmetry.space_group_name_H-M   'P 1'
#
loop_
_entity.id
_entity.type
_entity.pdbx_description
1 polymer ?
#
loop_
_entity_poly.entity_id
_entity_poly.type
_entity_poly.pdbx_seq_one_letter_code
_entity_poly.pdbx_strand_id
1 'polypeptide(L)'
;MSESVIRLATRASRLALWQTEHVASLLNQAGLATEIVPMQTVGDQVLDRSLAKIGAKGVFTEELEESLRRGETHLAIHSAKDVQSTLPPDLELLAFLERERVNDVVISFQENFDIARPGILLGTSSTRRKALLRRFYPLANTAEARGNLQTRVRKLEEGQYDALVLAYAGVHRMGYDHLIRHQLPADRFVPPVGQGSIAVESSRFLDKGLKEKIKQALDHADTHRCLLAERAFLRTMEGGCSIPSFALASLTPAGDIHLHGGLISLSGEEYVDYTQTAPAAQAEGLGMAVAEHVLSHGGAAILASIREHRGDL
;
A
#
# COMPACT_ATOMS: atom_id res chain seq x y z
N MET A 1 -15.66 -25.38 -26.18
CA MET A 1 -15.73 -23.93 -25.96
C MET A 1 -14.33 -23.48 -25.67
N SER A 2 -13.73 -22.60 -26.46
CA SER A 2 -12.39 -22.06 -26.18
C SER A 2 -12.45 -21.37 -24.83
N GLU A 3 -11.72 -21.90 -23.84
CA GLU A 3 -11.56 -21.20 -22.55
C GLU A 3 -10.91 -19.85 -22.86
N SER A 4 -11.64 -18.79 -22.57
CA SER A 4 -11.16 -17.42 -22.79
C SER A 4 -10.00 -17.17 -21.83
N VAL A 5 -8.81 -16.88 -22.36
CA VAL A 5 -7.62 -16.52 -21.60
C VAL A 5 -7.86 -15.24 -20.81
N ILE A 6 -7.61 -15.26 -19.50
CA ILE A 6 -7.74 -14.09 -18.61
C ILE A 6 -6.51 -13.20 -18.76
N ARG A 7 -6.68 -11.98 -19.28
CA ARG A 7 -5.62 -11.01 -19.46
C ARG A 7 -5.45 -10.15 -18.20
N LEU A 8 -4.21 -10.12 -17.66
CA LEU A 8 -3.84 -9.47 -16.41
C LEU A 8 -3.00 -8.22 -16.70
N ALA A 9 -3.57 -7.03 -16.53
CA ALA A 9 -2.85 -5.78 -16.61
C ALA A 9 -1.91 -5.61 -15.41
N THR A 10 -0.70 -5.13 -15.63
CA THR A 10 0.28 -4.86 -14.59
C THR A 10 1.26 -3.78 -15.03
N ARG A 11 1.88 -3.09 -14.06
CA ARG A 11 3.02 -2.20 -14.33
C ARG A 11 4.26 -3.01 -14.72
N ALA A 12 5.14 -2.42 -15.51
CA ALA A 12 6.35 -3.07 -15.99
C ALA A 12 7.48 -3.21 -14.93
N SER A 13 7.28 -2.74 -13.68
CA SER A 13 8.29 -2.88 -12.63
C SER A 13 8.42 -4.33 -12.16
N ARG A 14 9.65 -4.77 -11.79
CA ARG A 14 9.90 -6.16 -11.35
C ARG A 14 8.99 -6.62 -10.22
N LEU A 15 8.70 -5.74 -9.24
CA LEU A 15 7.79 -6.08 -8.15
C LEU A 15 6.35 -6.26 -8.63
N ALA A 16 5.85 -5.41 -9.53
CA ALA A 16 4.51 -5.54 -10.09
C ALA A 16 4.39 -6.81 -10.95
N LEU A 17 5.39 -7.11 -11.76
CA LEU A 17 5.46 -8.35 -12.55
C LEU A 17 5.43 -9.58 -11.63
N TRP A 18 6.26 -9.62 -10.58
CA TRP A 18 6.26 -10.71 -9.61
C TRP A 18 4.87 -10.91 -8.98
N GLN A 19 4.20 -9.82 -8.60
CA GLN A 19 2.84 -9.89 -8.03
C GLN A 19 1.84 -10.48 -9.03
N THR A 20 1.96 -10.09 -10.29
CA THR A 20 1.07 -10.58 -11.36
C THR A 20 1.37 -12.01 -11.73
N GLU A 21 2.62 -12.43 -11.77
CA GLU A 21 3.05 -13.82 -11.97
C GLU A 21 2.52 -14.72 -10.84
N HIS A 22 2.53 -14.23 -9.60
CA HIS A 22 1.95 -14.95 -8.47
C HIS A 22 0.43 -15.13 -8.63
N VAL A 23 -0.30 -14.07 -9.01
CA VAL A 23 -1.74 -14.15 -9.31
C VAL A 23 -2.01 -15.11 -10.48
N ALA A 24 -1.24 -15.00 -11.56
CA ALA A 24 -1.35 -15.89 -12.72
C ALA A 24 -1.15 -17.35 -12.35
N SER A 25 -0.15 -17.64 -11.49
CA SER A 25 0.10 -19.00 -10.99
C SER A 25 -1.11 -19.57 -10.25
N LEU A 26 -1.73 -18.78 -9.35
CA LEU A 26 -2.92 -19.21 -8.60
C LEU A 26 -4.13 -19.46 -9.52
N LEU A 27 -4.38 -18.58 -10.50
CA LEU A 27 -5.45 -18.73 -11.47
C LEU A 27 -5.23 -19.96 -12.35
N ASN A 28 -4.01 -20.17 -12.84
CA ASN A 28 -3.66 -21.35 -13.67
C ASN A 28 -3.84 -22.66 -12.87
N GLN A 29 -3.48 -22.68 -11.58
CA GLN A 29 -3.72 -23.83 -10.70
C GLN A 29 -5.23 -24.10 -10.50
N ALA A 30 -6.06 -23.08 -10.59
CA ALA A 30 -7.51 -23.20 -10.56
C ALA A 30 -8.13 -23.54 -11.95
N GLY A 31 -7.31 -23.83 -12.97
CA GLY A 31 -7.76 -24.16 -14.33
C GLY A 31 -8.14 -22.94 -15.18
N LEU A 32 -7.77 -21.73 -14.78
CA LEU A 32 -8.05 -20.49 -15.49
C LEU A 32 -6.78 -20.02 -16.22
N ALA A 33 -6.73 -20.20 -17.53
CA ALA A 33 -5.59 -19.79 -18.36
C ALA A 33 -5.39 -18.27 -18.33
N THR A 34 -4.13 -17.80 -18.21
CA THR A 34 -3.80 -16.39 -18.05
C THR A 34 -2.78 -15.88 -19.06
N GLU A 35 -2.86 -14.59 -19.37
CA GLU A 35 -1.89 -13.81 -20.14
C GLU A 35 -1.53 -12.55 -19.37
N ILE A 36 -0.26 -12.26 -19.18
CA ILE A 36 0.22 -11.06 -18.50
C ILE A 36 0.45 -9.94 -19.53
N VAL A 37 -0.14 -8.78 -19.30
CA VAL A 37 -0.05 -7.60 -20.17
C VAL A 37 0.64 -6.46 -19.41
N PRO A 38 1.98 -6.32 -19.53
CA PRO A 38 2.72 -5.24 -18.88
C PRO A 38 2.43 -3.89 -19.55
N MET A 39 2.22 -2.85 -18.73
CA MET A 39 1.96 -1.48 -19.15
C MET A 39 2.93 -0.52 -18.51
N GLN A 40 3.26 0.56 -19.21
CA GLN A 40 3.99 1.69 -18.64
C GLN A 40 3.00 2.71 -18.14
N THR A 41 3.14 3.15 -16.88
CA THR A 41 2.29 4.19 -16.31
C THR A 41 3.01 5.54 -16.29
N VAL A 42 2.25 6.66 -16.29
CA VAL A 42 2.82 8.00 -16.13
C VAL A 42 3.65 8.08 -14.85
N GLY A 43 3.23 7.42 -13.77
CA GLY A 43 3.97 7.37 -12.52
C GLY A 43 5.35 6.70 -12.61
N ASP A 44 5.54 5.78 -13.57
CA ASP A 44 6.84 5.14 -13.82
C ASP A 44 7.79 6.04 -14.62
N GLN A 45 7.27 6.98 -15.40
CA GLN A 45 8.05 7.89 -16.25
C GLN A 45 8.48 9.17 -15.53
N VAL A 46 7.68 9.64 -14.55
CA VAL A 46 7.95 10.91 -13.86
C VAL A 46 8.77 10.66 -12.59
N LEU A 47 10.10 10.63 -12.75
CA LEU A 47 11.05 10.47 -11.64
C LEU A 47 11.40 11.79 -10.95
N ASP A 48 11.23 12.94 -11.62
CA ASP A 48 11.79 14.24 -11.19
C ASP A 48 10.80 15.14 -10.45
N ARG A 49 9.49 14.85 -10.49
CA ARG A 49 8.46 15.66 -9.83
C ARG A 49 7.85 14.95 -8.63
N SER A 50 7.55 15.72 -7.57
CA SER A 50 6.81 15.19 -6.42
C SER A 50 5.44 14.69 -6.86
N LEU A 51 5.08 13.45 -6.49
CA LEU A 51 3.73 12.89 -6.71
C LEU A 51 2.63 13.82 -6.15
N ALA A 52 2.96 14.61 -5.11
CA ALA A 52 2.10 15.64 -4.56
C ALA A 52 1.77 16.79 -5.55
N LYS A 53 2.63 17.03 -6.55
CA LYS A 53 2.45 18.09 -7.56
C LYS A 53 1.71 17.63 -8.83
N ILE A 54 1.58 16.31 -9.05
CA ILE A 54 0.96 15.75 -10.26
C ILE A 54 -0.56 15.53 -10.08
N GLY A 55 -1.09 15.79 -8.87
CA GLY A 55 -2.48 15.44 -8.52
C GLY A 55 -2.55 13.94 -8.24
N ALA A 56 -2.62 13.57 -6.99
CA ALA A 56 -2.39 12.19 -6.51
C ALA A 56 -3.45 11.14 -6.91
N LYS A 57 -4.36 11.42 -7.85
CA LYS A 57 -5.37 10.45 -8.28
C LYS A 57 -4.85 9.66 -9.48
N GLY A 58 -4.69 8.36 -9.32
CA GLY A 58 -4.56 7.43 -10.44
C GLY A 58 -3.20 7.34 -11.15
N VAL A 59 -2.17 8.06 -10.71
CA VAL A 59 -0.86 8.15 -11.42
C VAL A 59 -0.20 6.78 -11.70
N PHE A 60 -0.59 5.75 -10.97
CA PHE A 60 -0.08 4.38 -11.14
C PHE A 60 -1.15 3.37 -11.57
N THR A 61 -2.42 3.78 -11.66
CA THR A 61 -3.54 2.88 -11.92
C THR A 61 -4.33 3.25 -13.17
N GLU A 62 -4.27 4.50 -13.65
CA GLU A 62 -5.14 5.04 -14.70
C GLU A 62 -5.05 4.24 -16.00
N GLU A 63 -3.84 3.90 -16.48
CA GLU A 63 -3.66 3.13 -17.71
C GLU A 63 -4.19 1.70 -17.57
N LEU A 64 -4.04 1.10 -16.39
CA LEU A 64 -4.57 -0.23 -16.10
C LEU A 64 -6.10 -0.19 -16.04
N GLU A 65 -6.67 0.81 -15.34
CA GLU A 65 -8.11 1.02 -15.25
C GLU A 65 -8.74 1.27 -16.62
N GLU A 66 -8.07 2.06 -17.47
CA GLU A 66 -8.55 2.32 -18.83
C GLU A 66 -8.55 1.06 -19.70
N SER A 67 -7.57 0.18 -19.55
CA SER A 67 -7.51 -1.10 -20.23
C SER A 67 -8.66 -2.05 -19.79
N LEU A 68 -9.05 -2.00 -18.49
CA LEU A 68 -10.24 -2.70 -17.99
C LEU A 68 -11.52 -2.18 -18.62
N ARG A 69 -11.67 -0.85 -18.75
CA ARG A 69 -12.84 -0.19 -19.37
C ARG A 69 -13.01 -0.55 -20.83
N ARG A 70 -11.89 -0.66 -21.56
CA ARG A 70 -11.90 -1.05 -22.99
C ARG A 70 -12.07 -2.55 -23.21
N GLY A 71 -12.06 -3.36 -22.13
CA GLY A 71 -12.07 -4.81 -22.25
C GLY A 71 -10.81 -5.40 -22.90
N GLU A 72 -9.72 -4.63 -22.93
CA GLU A 72 -8.41 -5.07 -23.39
C GLU A 72 -7.78 -6.05 -22.39
N THR A 73 -8.04 -5.83 -21.10
CA THR A 73 -7.69 -6.73 -20.01
C THR A 73 -8.90 -7.05 -19.13
N HIS A 74 -8.82 -8.13 -18.35
CA HIS A 74 -9.90 -8.59 -17.48
C HIS A 74 -9.67 -8.18 -16.02
N LEU A 75 -8.41 -8.20 -15.60
CA LEU A 75 -7.99 -7.87 -14.25
C LEU A 75 -6.81 -6.90 -14.29
N ALA A 76 -6.72 -6.03 -13.29
CA ALA A 76 -5.55 -5.22 -12.99
C ALA A 76 -4.99 -5.60 -11.62
N ILE A 77 -3.67 -5.79 -11.55
CA ILE A 77 -2.98 -6.29 -10.36
C ILE A 77 -2.17 -5.18 -9.71
N HIS A 78 -2.43 -4.95 -8.40
CA HIS A 78 -1.86 -3.84 -7.65
C HIS A 78 -1.28 -4.30 -6.30
N SER A 79 -0.31 -3.55 -5.80
CA SER A 79 -0.11 -3.51 -4.35
C SER A 79 -1.32 -2.81 -3.74
N ALA A 80 -2.01 -3.42 -2.78
CA ALA A 80 -3.27 -2.88 -2.24
C ALA A 80 -3.14 -1.47 -1.66
N LYS A 81 -1.97 -1.12 -1.13
CA LYS A 81 -1.67 0.22 -0.60
C LYS A 81 -1.58 1.33 -1.65
N ASP A 82 -1.39 0.96 -2.91
CA ASP A 82 -1.25 1.91 -4.02
C ASP A 82 -2.59 2.18 -4.71
N VAL A 83 -3.64 1.41 -4.37
CA VAL A 83 -5.00 1.59 -4.87
C VAL A 83 -5.67 2.80 -4.21
N GLN A 84 -6.38 3.59 -5.01
CA GLN A 84 -7.11 4.78 -4.55
C GLN A 84 -8.09 4.44 -3.41
N SER A 85 -8.31 5.37 -2.47
CA SER A 85 -9.27 5.21 -1.37
C SER A 85 -10.71 5.01 -1.88
N THR A 86 -11.07 5.73 -2.95
CA THR A 86 -12.34 5.62 -3.65
C THR A 86 -12.08 5.24 -5.08
N LEU A 87 -12.69 4.13 -5.53
CA LEU A 87 -12.61 3.69 -6.92
C LEU A 87 -13.65 4.41 -7.79
N PRO A 88 -13.39 4.54 -9.09
CA PRO A 88 -14.43 4.86 -10.07
C PRO A 88 -15.62 3.90 -9.96
N PRO A 89 -16.86 4.38 -10.21
CA PRO A 89 -18.08 3.58 -9.99
C PRO A 89 -18.21 2.35 -10.91
N ASP A 90 -17.48 2.32 -12.00
CA ASP A 90 -17.42 1.25 -13.00
C ASP A 90 -16.40 0.16 -12.68
N LEU A 91 -15.56 0.37 -11.64
CA LEU A 91 -14.52 -0.56 -11.20
C LEU A 91 -14.81 -1.10 -9.79
N GLU A 92 -14.21 -2.24 -9.46
CA GLU A 92 -14.30 -2.86 -8.15
C GLU A 92 -13.02 -3.63 -7.79
N LEU A 93 -12.73 -3.75 -6.49
CA LEU A 93 -11.74 -4.70 -6.01
C LEU A 93 -12.42 -6.04 -5.84
N LEU A 94 -12.04 -6.97 -6.70
CA LEU A 94 -12.66 -8.29 -6.79
C LEU A 94 -12.12 -9.24 -5.71
N ALA A 95 -10.81 -9.16 -5.43
CA ALA A 95 -10.14 -10.04 -4.49
C ALA A 95 -8.93 -9.37 -3.84
N PHE A 96 -8.58 -9.86 -2.65
CA PHE A 96 -7.32 -9.59 -1.98
C PHE A 96 -6.63 -10.93 -1.66
N LEU A 97 -5.37 -11.06 -2.05
CA LEU A 97 -4.59 -12.23 -1.72
C LEU A 97 -4.22 -12.24 -0.23
N GLU A 98 -3.80 -13.40 0.26
CA GLU A 98 -3.27 -13.54 1.62
C GLU A 98 -2.21 -12.47 1.90
N ARG A 99 -2.32 -11.85 3.08
CA ARG A 99 -1.50 -10.71 3.46
C ARG A 99 -0.14 -11.16 3.94
N GLU A 100 0.93 -10.66 3.33
CA GLU A 100 2.30 -10.79 3.80
C GLU A 100 2.53 -9.88 5.03
N ARG A 101 3.64 -10.10 5.76
CA ARG A 101 4.03 -9.28 6.90
C ARG A 101 3.95 -7.79 6.57
N VAL A 102 3.31 -7.06 7.46
CA VAL A 102 2.92 -5.66 7.27
C VAL A 102 4.01 -4.65 7.66
N ASN A 103 5.04 -5.10 8.37
CA ASN A 103 6.07 -4.24 8.91
C ASN A 103 6.78 -3.40 7.84
N ASP A 104 7.18 -2.19 8.22
CA ASP A 104 8.27 -1.52 7.55
C ASP A 104 9.60 -2.08 8.08
N VAL A 105 10.60 -2.14 7.21
CA VAL A 105 11.95 -2.65 7.54
C VAL A 105 13.00 -1.65 7.07
N VAL A 106 14.12 -1.68 7.76
CA VAL A 106 15.32 -0.93 7.38
C VAL A 106 16.31 -1.90 6.77
N ILE A 107 16.68 -1.65 5.51
CA ILE A 107 17.71 -2.44 4.81
C ILE A 107 18.99 -1.63 4.64
N SER A 108 20.14 -2.29 4.79
CA SER A 108 21.46 -1.69 4.60
C SER A 108 22.49 -2.75 4.19
N PHE A 109 23.48 -2.35 3.40
CA PHE A 109 24.67 -3.17 3.12
C PHE A 109 25.65 -3.19 4.30
N GLN A 110 25.54 -2.24 5.26
CA GLN A 110 26.35 -2.22 6.47
C GLN A 110 25.87 -3.34 7.41
N GLU A 111 26.71 -4.34 7.70
CA GLU A 111 26.36 -5.45 8.58
C GLU A 111 26.06 -4.99 10.03
N ASN A 112 26.86 -4.04 10.55
CA ASN A 112 26.72 -3.47 11.89
C ASN A 112 25.86 -2.18 11.87
N PHE A 113 24.82 -2.13 11.02
CA PHE A 113 23.95 -0.96 10.97
C PHE A 113 23.15 -0.82 12.27
N ASP A 114 23.19 0.37 12.86
CA ASP A 114 22.40 0.73 14.04
C ASP A 114 21.50 1.93 13.70
N ILE A 115 20.18 1.74 13.77
CA ILE A 115 19.19 2.80 13.52
C ILE A 115 19.22 3.91 14.58
N ALA A 116 19.75 3.63 15.79
CA ALA A 116 19.86 4.60 16.86
C ALA A 116 21.11 5.49 16.74
N ARG A 117 22.04 5.19 15.82
CA ARG A 117 23.25 5.99 15.62
C ARG A 117 22.89 7.41 15.17
N PRO A 118 23.36 8.47 15.86
CA PRO A 118 23.08 9.85 15.47
C PRO A 118 23.56 10.18 14.06
N GLY A 119 22.76 10.95 13.33
CA GLY A 119 23.11 11.49 12.02
C GLY A 119 23.02 10.52 10.86
N ILE A 120 22.54 9.26 11.06
CA ILE A 120 22.32 8.33 9.94
C ILE A 120 21.35 8.91 8.92
N LEU A 121 21.57 8.61 7.65
CA LEU A 121 20.73 9.07 6.54
C LEU A 121 19.85 7.92 6.04
N LEU A 122 18.54 8.01 6.30
CA LEU A 122 17.54 7.03 5.88
C LEU A 122 16.82 7.47 4.60
N GLY A 123 16.93 6.68 3.56
CA GLY A 123 16.24 6.93 2.28
C GLY A 123 14.76 6.54 2.35
N THR A 124 13.86 7.51 2.19
CA THR A 124 12.40 7.29 2.04
C THR A 124 11.72 8.51 1.43
N SER A 125 10.74 8.30 0.54
CA SER A 125 9.88 9.36 0.00
C SER A 125 8.46 9.35 0.61
N SER A 126 8.18 8.42 1.52
CA SER A 126 6.88 8.31 2.19
C SER A 126 6.73 9.39 3.26
N THR A 127 5.71 10.24 3.14
CA THR A 127 5.37 11.26 4.16
C THR A 127 5.12 10.63 5.52
N ARG A 128 4.36 9.52 5.56
CA ARG A 128 4.11 8.76 6.79
C ARG A 128 5.41 8.29 7.44
N ARG A 129 6.29 7.63 6.67
CA ARG A 129 7.57 7.14 7.21
C ARG A 129 8.44 8.26 7.74
N LYS A 130 8.54 9.38 7.01
CA LYS A 130 9.30 10.55 7.48
C LYS A 130 8.77 11.09 8.80
N ALA A 131 7.45 11.25 8.92
CA ALA A 131 6.82 11.74 10.14
C ALA A 131 7.03 10.77 11.32
N LEU A 132 6.82 9.46 11.11
CA LEU A 132 7.05 8.45 12.14
C LEU A 132 8.53 8.33 12.54
N LEU A 133 9.47 8.48 11.58
CA LEU A 133 10.92 8.51 11.90
C LEU A 133 11.26 9.71 12.75
N ARG A 134 10.76 10.90 12.45
CA ARG A 134 10.96 12.11 13.28
C ARG A 134 10.47 11.91 14.70
N ARG A 135 9.34 11.24 14.88
CA ARG A 135 8.77 10.98 16.20
C ARG A 135 9.54 9.92 16.99
N PHE A 136 9.83 8.77 16.37
CA PHE A 136 10.36 7.61 17.09
C PHE A 136 11.88 7.41 16.96
N TYR A 137 12.50 8.05 15.96
CA TYR A 137 13.92 7.98 15.67
C TYR A 137 14.49 9.38 15.37
N PRO A 138 14.37 10.34 16.31
CA PRO A 138 14.65 11.77 16.07
C PRO A 138 16.12 12.07 15.75
N LEU A 139 17.02 11.13 16.02
CA LEU A 139 18.45 11.26 15.69
C LEU A 139 18.78 10.89 14.23
N ALA A 140 17.84 10.28 13.51
CA ALA A 140 17.99 9.90 12.12
C ALA A 140 17.57 11.04 11.18
N ASN A 141 18.37 11.27 10.14
CA ASN A 141 18.01 12.15 9.04
C ASN A 141 17.29 11.37 7.95
N THR A 142 16.48 12.05 7.13
CA THR A 142 15.78 11.43 6.00
C THR A 142 16.11 12.11 4.68
N ALA A 143 16.27 11.32 3.61
CA ALA A 143 16.45 11.79 2.26
C ALA A 143 15.40 11.17 1.30
N GLU A 144 15.13 11.86 0.19
CA GLU A 144 14.24 11.36 -0.85
C GLU A 144 14.83 10.13 -1.54
N ALA A 145 14.09 9.01 -1.51
CA ALA A 145 14.46 7.78 -2.20
C ALA A 145 13.39 7.42 -3.23
N ARG A 146 13.58 7.87 -4.46
CA ARG A 146 12.64 7.70 -5.58
C ARG A 146 13.09 6.65 -6.57
N GLY A 147 12.13 6.18 -7.37
CA GLY A 147 12.25 5.10 -8.31
C GLY A 147 11.61 3.81 -7.81
N ASN A 148 11.64 2.76 -8.62
CA ASN A 148 11.23 1.43 -8.21
C ASN A 148 12.20 0.83 -7.17
N LEU A 149 11.86 -0.34 -6.62
CA LEU A 149 12.65 -0.95 -5.55
C LEU A 149 14.11 -1.18 -5.95
N GLN A 150 14.35 -1.69 -7.16
CA GLN A 150 15.71 -1.97 -7.67
C GLN A 150 16.54 -0.69 -7.80
N THR A 151 15.92 0.38 -8.32
CA THR A 151 16.59 1.69 -8.41
C THR A 151 16.99 2.22 -7.04
N ARG A 152 16.14 2.06 -6.03
CA ARG A 152 16.43 2.50 -4.65
C ARG A 152 17.54 1.66 -4.03
N VAL A 153 17.52 0.33 -4.21
CA VAL A 153 18.57 -0.57 -3.70
C VAL A 153 19.92 -0.23 -4.35
N ARG A 154 19.95 0.02 -5.66
CA ARG A 154 21.16 0.47 -6.34
C ARG A 154 21.71 1.78 -5.75
N LYS A 155 20.85 2.78 -5.51
CA LYS A 155 21.25 4.04 -4.87
C LYS A 155 21.78 3.84 -3.45
N LEU A 156 21.25 2.86 -2.72
CA LEU A 156 21.80 2.46 -1.41
C LEU A 156 23.20 1.85 -1.57
N GLU A 157 23.38 0.95 -2.54
CA GLU A 157 24.68 0.34 -2.83
C GLU A 157 25.73 1.38 -3.27
N GLU A 158 25.31 2.42 -4.01
CA GLU A 158 26.11 3.57 -4.39
C GLU A 158 26.42 4.54 -3.22
N GLY A 159 25.92 4.25 -2.00
CA GLY A 159 26.19 5.05 -0.81
C GLY A 159 25.41 6.37 -0.71
N GLN A 160 24.33 6.53 -1.48
CA GLN A 160 23.48 7.74 -1.40
C GLN A 160 22.72 7.83 -0.06
N TYR A 161 22.59 6.72 0.65
CA TYR A 161 21.95 6.60 1.97
C TYR A 161 22.73 5.60 2.83
N ASP A 162 22.65 5.70 4.16
CA ASP A 162 23.13 4.64 5.05
C ASP A 162 22.21 3.42 5.05
N ALA A 163 20.91 3.66 4.88
CA ALA A 163 19.88 2.62 4.81
C ALA A 163 18.61 3.12 4.08
N LEU A 164 17.75 2.19 3.69
CA LEU A 164 16.42 2.46 3.12
C LEU A 164 15.32 1.94 4.03
N VAL A 165 14.24 2.71 4.17
CA VAL A 165 13.01 2.26 4.85
C VAL A 165 11.99 1.81 3.82
N LEU A 166 11.67 0.51 3.83
CA LEU A 166 10.83 -0.15 2.83
C LEU A 166 9.77 -1.03 3.51
N ALA A 167 8.72 -1.43 2.78
CA ALA A 167 7.80 -2.45 3.25
C ALA A 167 8.44 -3.84 3.16
N TYR A 168 8.34 -4.64 4.24
CA TYR A 168 8.84 -6.01 4.28
C TYR A 168 8.42 -6.83 3.05
N ALA A 169 7.13 -6.81 2.71
CA ALA A 169 6.61 -7.57 1.58
C ALA A 169 7.32 -7.28 0.25
N GLY A 170 7.71 -6.02 0.00
CA GLY A 170 8.48 -5.67 -1.20
C GLY A 170 9.91 -6.18 -1.16
N VAL A 171 10.56 -6.09 0.00
CA VAL A 171 11.92 -6.58 0.24
C VAL A 171 11.97 -8.10 0.07
N HIS A 172 11.04 -8.81 0.73
CA HIS A 172 10.93 -10.27 0.68
C HIS A 172 10.66 -10.80 -0.73
N ARG A 173 9.64 -10.25 -1.41
CA ARG A 173 9.26 -10.67 -2.77
C ARG A 173 10.39 -10.48 -3.78
N MET A 174 11.31 -9.56 -3.53
CA MET A 174 12.46 -9.30 -4.39
C MET A 174 13.77 -9.97 -3.92
N GLY A 175 13.73 -10.79 -2.85
CA GLY A 175 14.87 -11.55 -2.37
C GLY A 175 15.94 -10.72 -1.65
N TYR A 176 15.57 -9.56 -1.09
CA TYR A 176 16.49 -8.68 -0.36
C TYR A 176 16.46 -8.89 1.16
N ASP A 177 15.91 -10.01 1.66
CA ASP A 177 15.81 -10.31 3.11
C ASP A 177 17.16 -10.25 3.81
N HIS A 178 18.22 -10.66 3.14
CA HIS A 178 19.60 -10.64 3.65
C HIS A 178 20.12 -9.23 3.97
N LEU A 179 19.49 -8.18 3.43
CA LEU A 179 19.81 -6.79 3.71
C LEU A 179 19.03 -6.20 4.89
N ILE A 180 18.04 -6.91 5.45
CA ILE A 180 17.25 -6.42 6.57
C ILE A 180 18.13 -6.33 7.81
N ARG A 181 18.25 -5.13 8.37
CA ARG A 181 19.01 -4.85 9.60
C ARG A 181 18.12 -4.52 10.79
N HIS A 182 16.93 -4.00 10.52
CA HIS A 182 15.99 -3.66 11.58
C HIS A 182 14.54 -3.82 11.08
N GLN A 183 13.66 -4.38 11.94
CA GLN A 183 12.23 -4.44 11.72
C GLN A 183 11.56 -3.36 12.58
N LEU A 184 10.84 -2.45 11.94
CA LEU A 184 10.12 -1.41 12.66
C LEU A 184 8.85 -2.03 13.28
N PRO A 185 8.61 -1.84 14.59
CA PRO A 185 7.48 -2.48 15.27
C PRO A 185 6.15 -1.88 14.79
N ALA A 186 5.22 -2.76 14.34
CA ALA A 186 3.98 -2.34 13.69
C ALA A 186 2.94 -1.71 14.64
N ASP A 187 3.14 -1.81 15.95
CA ASP A 187 2.35 -1.16 16.99
C ASP A 187 2.66 0.34 17.13
N ARG A 188 3.87 0.76 16.81
CA ARG A 188 4.32 2.17 16.82
C ARG A 188 4.51 2.73 15.43
N PHE A 189 5.12 1.93 14.57
CA PHE A 189 5.36 2.28 13.16
C PHE A 189 4.25 1.67 12.29
N VAL A 190 3.01 2.07 12.59
CA VAL A 190 1.81 1.50 11.98
C VAL A 190 1.85 1.66 10.45
N PRO A 191 1.63 0.58 9.68
CA PRO A 191 1.71 0.61 8.23
C PRO A 191 0.58 1.42 7.60
N PRO A 192 0.70 1.81 6.33
CA PRO A 192 -0.42 2.37 5.58
C PRO A 192 -1.45 1.28 5.28
N VAL A 193 -2.67 1.71 5.00
CA VAL A 193 -3.76 0.83 4.54
C VAL A 193 -3.30 -0.07 3.40
N GLY A 194 -3.59 -1.36 3.50
CA GLY A 194 -3.32 -2.35 2.46
C GLY A 194 -1.87 -2.81 2.33
N GLN A 195 -0.93 -2.36 3.19
CA GLN A 195 0.45 -2.83 3.11
C GLN A 195 0.52 -4.35 3.32
N GLY A 196 1.32 -5.03 2.49
CA GLY A 196 1.50 -6.48 2.51
C GLY A 196 0.58 -7.24 1.55
N SER A 197 -0.58 -6.70 1.18
CA SER A 197 -1.54 -7.40 0.33
C SER A 197 -1.42 -7.01 -1.15
N ILE A 198 -1.81 -7.96 -2.02
CA ILE A 198 -2.04 -7.76 -3.46
C ILE A 198 -3.54 -7.59 -3.65
N ALA A 199 -3.94 -6.56 -4.40
CA ALA A 199 -5.32 -6.31 -4.78
C ALA A 199 -5.54 -6.66 -6.25
N VAL A 200 -6.68 -7.28 -6.53
CA VAL A 200 -7.15 -7.63 -7.87
C VAL A 200 -8.36 -6.76 -8.20
N GLU A 201 -8.20 -5.89 -9.16
CA GLU A 201 -9.24 -4.99 -9.65
C GLU A 201 -9.85 -5.51 -10.94
N SER A 202 -11.14 -5.28 -11.13
CA SER A 202 -11.87 -5.62 -12.36
C SER A 202 -12.92 -4.58 -12.71
N SER A 203 -13.37 -4.60 -13.97
CA SER A 203 -14.60 -3.91 -14.35
C SER A 203 -15.80 -4.55 -13.64
N ARG A 204 -16.75 -3.72 -13.17
CA ARG A 204 -18.05 -4.20 -12.64
C ARG A 204 -18.85 -4.95 -13.67
N PHE A 205 -18.57 -4.75 -14.95
CA PHE A 205 -19.27 -5.39 -16.08
C PHE A 205 -18.61 -6.72 -16.52
N LEU A 206 -17.51 -7.15 -15.88
CA LEU A 206 -16.94 -8.47 -16.12
C LEU A 206 -17.97 -9.56 -15.83
N ASP A 207 -17.97 -10.64 -16.64
CA ASP A 207 -18.93 -11.75 -16.49
C ASP A 207 -19.00 -12.26 -15.04
N LYS A 208 -20.21 -12.41 -14.53
CA LYS A 208 -20.44 -12.77 -13.13
C LYS A 208 -19.89 -14.15 -12.78
N GLY A 209 -20.04 -15.13 -13.68
CA GLY A 209 -19.54 -16.49 -13.47
C GLY A 209 -18.01 -16.52 -13.44
N LEU A 210 -17.36 -15.70 -14.27
CA LEU A 210 -15.91 -15.55 -14.26
C LEU A 210 -15.43 -14.87 -12.96
N LYS A 211 -16.12 -13.81 -12.51
CA LYS A 211 -15.81 -13.16 -11.22
C LYS A 211 -15.83 -14.14 -10.06
N GLU A 212 -16.87 -14.97 -9.97
CA GLU A 212 -16.99 -15.96 -8.88
C GLU A 212 -15.82 -16.96 -8.89
N LYS A 213 -15.43 -17.46 -10.09
CA LYS A 213 -14.27 -18.36 -10.22
C LYS A 213 -12.97 -17.69 -9.80
N ILE A 214 -12.76 -16.43 -10.21
CA ILE A 214 -11.57 -15.64 -9.84
C ILE A 214 -11.55 -15.40 -8.33
N LYS A 215 -12.67 -14.98 -7.72
CA LYS A 215 -12.77 -14.82 -6.27
C LYS A 215 -12.47 -16.10 -5.53
N GLN A 216 -13.02 -17.21 -5.96
CA GLN A 216 -12.76 -18.51 -5.35
C GLN A 216 -11.29 -18.90 -5.39
N ALA A 217 -10.57 -18.52 -6.45
CA ALA A 217 -9.15 -18.84 -6.63
C ALA A 217 -8.19 -17.90 -5.87
N LEU A 218 -8.60 -16.65 -5.65
CA LEU A 218 -7.68 -15.59 -5.20
C LEU A 218 -8.03 -14.94 -3.88
N ASP A 219 -9.32 -14.88 -3.51
CA ASP A 219 -9.74 -14.03 -2.39
C ASP A 219 -9.49 -14.70 -1.04
N HIS A 220 -8.60 -14.12 -0.25
CA HIS A 220 -8.36 -14.55 1.11
C HIS A 220 -9.32 -13.83 2.07
N ALA A 221 -10.32 -14.55 2.57
CA ALA A 221 -11.47 -14.00 3.30
C ALA A 221 -11.06 -13.12 4.50
N ASP A 222 -10.04 -13.52 5.26
CA ASP A 222 -9.59 -12.80 6.45
C ASP A 222 -8.88 -11.50 6.08
N THR A 223 -8.02 -11.54 5.05
CA THR A 223 -7.40 -10.34 4.49
C THR A 223 -8.46 -9.38 3.94
N HIS A 224 -9.44 -9.92 3.23
CA HIS A 224 -10.53 -9.11 2.65
C HIS A 224 -11.30 -8.35 3.73
N ARG A 225 -11.73 -9.02 4.80
CA ARG A 225 -12.42 -8.40 5.94
C ARG A 225 -11.60 -7.30 6.59
N CYS A 226 -10.32 -7.57 6.85
CA CYS A 226 -9.40 -6.56 7.41
C CYS A 226 -9.28 -5.35 6.49
N LEU A 227 -9.09 -5.57 5.18
CA LEU A 227 -8.93 -4.48 4.23
C LEU A 227 -10.21 -3.68 3.98
N LEU A 228 -11.39 -4.26 4.16
CA LEU A 228 -12.65 -3.50 4.17
C LEU A 228 -12.65 -2.45 5.28
N ALA A 229 -12.23 -2.80 6.50
CA ALA A 229 -12.13 -1.86 7.62
C ALA A 229 -11.06 -0.77 7.36
N GLU A 230 -9.87 -1.18 6.94
CA GLU A 230 -8.78 -0.24 6.65
C GLU A 230 -9.15 0.73 5.53
N ARG A 231 -9.79 0.26 4.46
CA ARG A 231 -10.21 1.10 3.33
C ARG A 231 -11.35 2.03 3.70
N ALA A 232 -12.29 1.59 4.56
CA ALA A 232 -13.34 2.45 5.08
C ALA A 232 -12.75 3.59 5.94
N PHE A 233 -11.76 3.29 6.80
CA PHE A 233 -10.99 4.30 7.53
C PHE A 233 -10.35 5.32 6.55
N LEU A 234 -9.64 4.85 5.53
CA LEU A 234 -8.95 5.72 4.57
C LEU A 234 -9.93 6.61 3.78
N ARG A 235 -11.08 6.08 3.38
CA ARG A 235 -12.14 6.86 2.72
C ARG A 235 -12.67 7.98 3.60
N THR A 236 -12.99 7.68 4.86
CA THR A 236 -13.55 8.64 5.83
C THR A 236 -12.53 9.72 6.18
N MET A 237 -11.24 9.37 6.25
CA MET A 237 -10.15 10.34 6.43
C MET A 237 -9.95 11.24 5.20
N GLU A 238 -10.65 11.01 4.08
CA GLU A 238 -10.34 11.63 2.79
C GLU A 238 -8.85 11.52 2.45
N GLY A 239 -8.24 10.42 2.89
CA GLY A 239 -6.82 10.17 2.81
C GLY A 239 -6.38 9.76 1.41
N GLY A 240 -5.14 10.08 1.09
CA GLY A 240 -4.44 9.65 -0.12
C GLY A 240 -2.95 9.44 0.19
N CYS A 241 -2.17 9.00 -0.79
CA CYS A 241 -0.74 8.66 -0.64
C CYS A 241 0.14 9.77 -0.05
N SER A 242 -0.37 10.99 0.03
CA SER A 242 0.33 12.17 0.49
C SER A 242 -0.04 12.61 1.92
N ILE A 243 -1.08 12.02 2.50
CA ILE A 243 -1.49 12.25 3.89
C ILE A 243 -0.81 11.17 4.74
N PRO A 244 -0.11 11.52 5.83
CA PRO A 244 0.59 10.57 6.70
C PRO A 244 -0.40 9.86 7.64
N SER A 245 -1.47 9.29 7.07
CA SER A 245 -2.41 8.41 7.75
C SER A 245 -1.90 6.97 7.74
N PHE A 246 -2.35 6.20 8.70
CA PHE A 246 -2.03 4.79 8.86
C PHE A 246 -3.24 4.04 9.40
N ALA A 247 -3.39 2.78 9.01
CA ALA A 247 -4.33 1.87 9.63
C ALA A 247 -3.91 0.42 9.40
N LEU A 248 -4.09 -0.38 10.43
CA LEU A 248 -3.83 -1.80 10.43
C LEU A 248 -4.99 -2.54 11.11
N ALA A 249 -5.65 -3.40 10.36
CA ALA A 249 -6.64 -4.34 10.88
C ALA A 249 -6.04 -5.75 11.02
N SER A 250 -6.44 -6.45 12.05
CA SER A 250 -6.13 -7.86 12.30
C SER A 250 -7.36 -8.58 12.86
N LEU A 251 -7.44 -9.89 12.66
CA LEU A 251 -8.46 -10.70 13.32
C LEU A 251 -8.01 -11.09 14.73
N THR A 252 -8.94 -10.99 15.66
CA THR A 252 -8.78 -11.56 17.00
C THR A 252 -8.98 -13.08 16.97
N PRO A 253 -8.57 -13.82 18.01
CA PRO A 253 -8.87 -15.24 18.12
C PRO A 253 -10.38 -15.59 18.11
N ALA A 254 -11.24 -14.63 18.44
CA ALA A 254 -12.70 -14.75 18.39
C ALA A 254 -13.28 -14.50 16.98
N GLY A 255 -12.45 -14.07 16.01
CA GLY A 255 -12.87 -13.74 14.65
C GLY A 255 -13.39 -12.32 14.47
N ASP A 256 -13.29 -11.46 15.49
CA ASP A 256 -13.60 -10.04 15.40
C ASP A 256 -12.44 -9.29 14.73
N ILE A 257 -12.72 -8.12 14.16
CA ILE A 257 -11.69 -7.23 13.60
C ILE A 257 -11.24 -6.26 14.67
N HIS A 258 -9.95 -6.25 14.93
CA HIS A 258 -9.25 -5.23 15.70
C HIS A 258 -8.59 -4.25 14.73
N LEU A 259 -8.98 -2.97 14.76
CA LEU A 259 -8.45 -1.92 13.90
C LEU A 259 -7.72 -0.88 14.73
N HIS A 260 -6.47 -0.63 14.39
CA HIS A 260 -5.68 0.50 14.88
C HIS A 260 -5.49 1.49 13.73
N GLY A 261 -6.04 2.69 13.84
CA GLY A 261 -5.95 3.73 12.82
C GLY A 261 -5.54 5.08 13.41
N GLY A 262 -4.89 5.92 12.60
CA GLY A 262 -4.44 7.23 13.08
C GLY A 262 -3.85 8.13 11.99
N LEU A 263 -3.40 9.28 12.45
CA LEU A 263 -2.82 10.35 11.66
C LEU A 263 -1.67 11.01 12.42
N ILE A 264 -0.62 11.39 11.72
CA ILE A 264 0.52 12.12 12.27
C ILE A 264 0.78 13.39 11.46
N SER A 265 1.20 14.49 12.13
CA SER A 265 1.62 15.72 11.44
C SER A 265 2.90 15.51 10.65
N LEU A 266 3.18 16.35 9.65
CA LEU A 266 4.40 16.29 8.87
C LEU A 266 5.67 16.49 9.72
N SER A 267 5.57 17.25 10.81
CA SER A 267 6.66 17.42 11.80
C SER A 267 6.90 16.18 12.65
N GLY A 268 5.89 15.31 12.82
CA GLY A 268 5.92 14.16 13.73
C GLY A 268 5.54 14.50 15.17
N GLU A 269 5.23 15.75 15.49
CA GLU A 269 4.94 16.22 16.86
C GLU A 269 3.51 15.87 17.27
N GLU A 270 2.52 16.15 16.41
CA GLU A 270 1.12 15.82 16.64
C GLU A 270 0.83 14.43 16.12
N TYR A 271 0.27 13.59 16.96
CA TYR A 271 -0.03 12.20 16.66
C TYR A 271 -1.36 11.83 17.32
N VAL A 272 -2.31 11.43 16.54
CA VAL A 272 -3.64 11.00 17.01
C VAL A 272 -3.91 9.61 16.46
N ASP A 273 -4.19 8.66 17.33
CA ASP A 273 -4.55 7.30 16.96
C ASP A 273 -5.70 6.79 17.83
N TYR A 274 -6.36 5.79 17.34
CA TYR A 274 -7.43 5.11 18.04
C TYR A 274 -7.51 3.65 17.65
N THR A 275 -7.90 2.82 18.62
CA THR A 275 -8.04 1.39 18.44
C THR A 275 -9.43 0.94 18.85
N GLN A 276 -10.08 0.16 18.01
CA GLN A 276 -11.40 -0.40 18.31
C GLN A 276 -11.54 -1.82 17.76
N THR A 277 -12.38 -2.62 18.39
CA THR A 277 -12.71 -3.99 17.95
C THR A 277 -14.20 -4.09 17.68
N ALA A 278 -14.58 -4.76 16.59
CA ALA A 278 -15.99 -5.02 16.25
C ALA A 278 -16.12 -6.36 15.50
N PRO A 279 -17.32 -6.98 15.47
CA PRO A 279 -17.58 -8.17 14.67
C PRO A 279 -17.19 -7.97 13.19
N ALA A 280 -16.66 -9.01 12.57
CA ALA A 280 -16.17 -8.94 11.18
C ALA A 280 -17.24 -8.50 10.17
N ALA A 281 -18.53 -8.76 10.45
CA ALA A 281 -19.64 -8.28 9.64
C ALA A 281 -19.80 -6.74 9.65
N GLN A 282 -19.18 -6.05 10.61
CA GLN A 282 -19.23 -4.59 10.78
C GLN A 282 -17.93 -3.91 10.32
N ALA A 283 -17.11 -4.56 9.51
CA ALA A 283 -15.78 -4.08 9.10
C ALA A 283 -15.78 -2.63 8.59
N GLU A 284 -16.68 -2.28 7.67
CA GLU A 284 -16.74 -0.92 7.13
C GLU A 284 -17.19 0.10 8.19
N GLY A 285 -18.20 -0.23 9.02
CA GLY A 285 -18.63 0.62 10.12
C GLY A 285 -17.53 0.86 11.15
N LEU A 286 -16.72 -0.17 11.44
CA LEU A 286 -15.55 -0.06 12.31
C LEU A 286 -14.54 0.93 11.74
N GLY A 287 -14.22 0.82 10.44
CA GLY A 287 -13.30 1.74 9.77
C GLY A 287 -13.75 3.18 9.85
N MET A 288 -15.04 3.44 9.59
CA MET A 288 -15.66 4.77 9.70
C MET A 288 -15.58 5.29 11.13
N ALA A 289 -15.98 4.50 12.12
CA ALA A 289 -15.99 4.92 13.54
C ALA A 289 -14.57 5.28 14.04
N VAL A 290 -13.55 4.48 13.68
CA VAL A 290 -12.16 4.79 14.05
C VAL A 290 -11.68 6.08 13.39
N ALA A 291 -12.03 6.32 12.12
CA ALA A 291 -11.66 7.55 11.42
C ALA A 291 -12.35 8.78 12.02
N GLU A 292 -13.65 8.71 12.31
CA GLU A 292 -14.42 9.78 12.94
C GLU A 292 -13.87 10.13 14.33
N HIS A 293 -13.47 9.11 15.11
CA HIS A 293 -12.81 9.31 16.39
C HIS A 293 -11.50 10.08 16.23
N VAL A 294 -10.63 9.63 15.32
CA VAL A 294 -9.35 10.30 15.04
C VAL A 294 -9.58 11.75 14.60
N LEU A 295 -10.53 12.00 13.70
CA LEU A 295 -10.85 13.34 13.22
C LEU A 295 -11.32 14.27 14.35
N SER A 296 -12.24 13.80 15.20
CA SER A 296 -12.82 14.60 16.30
C SER A 296 -11.85 14.86 17.46
N HIS A 297 -10.76 14.08 17.58
CA HIS A 297 -9.77 14.22 18.65
C HIS A 297 -8.44 14.85 18.18
N GLY A 298 -8.50 15.74 17.20
CA GLY A 298 -7.35 16.52 16.73
C GLY A 298 -6.92 16.21 15.30
N GLY A 299 -7.34 15.06 14.74
CA GLY A 299 -6.98 14.66 13.38
C GLY A 299 -7.45 15.67 12.32
N ALA A 300 -8.60 16.33 12.52
CA ALA A 300 -9.10 17.36 11.59
C ALA A 300 -8.15 18.57 11.51
N ALA A 301 -7.58 19.00 12.65
CA ALA A 301 -6.61 20.11 12.69
C ALA A 301 -5.30 19.72 11.96
N ILE A 302 -4.80 18.51 12.20
CA ILE A 302 -3.63 17.99 11.49
C ILE A 302 -3.87 17.94 9.97
N LEU A 303 -5.04 17.47 9.52
CA LEU A 303 -5.39 17.43 8.09
C LEU A 303 -5.47 18.86 7.49
N ALA A 304 -6.06 19.81 8.19
CA ALA A 304 -6.14 21.19 7.75
C ALA A 304 -4.74 21.78 7.55
N SER A 305 -3.86 21.64 8.54
CA SER A 305 -2.47 22.09 8.45
C SER A 305 -1.70 21.45 7.27
N ILE A 306 -1.89 20.15 7.02
CA ILE A 306 -1.26 19.47 5.88
C ILE A 306 -1.77 20.02 4.54
N ARG A 307 -3.07 20.33 4.44
CA ARG A 307 -3.69 20.86 3.21
C ARG A 307 -3.21 22.30 2.93
N GLU A 308 -3.09 23.12 3.95
CA GLU A 308 -2.54 24.49 3.85
C GLU A 308 -1.10 24.48 3.33
N HIS A 309 -0.23 23.68 3.92
CA HIS A 309 1.17 23.54 3.48
C HIS A 309 1.32 23.03 2.04
N ARG A 310 0.28 22.44 1.46
CA ARG A 310 0.27 21.93 0.07
C ARG A 310 -0.29 22.94 -0.92
N GLY A 311 -1.13 23.84 -0.49
CA GLY A 311 -1.61 24.98 -1.29
C GLY A 311 -0.54 26.03 -1.55
N ASP A 312 0.48 26.08 -0.67
CA ASP A 312 1.62 27.01 -0.78
C ASP A 312 2.79 26.48 -1.64
N LEU A 313 2.66 25.30 -2.26
CA LEU A 313 3.63 24.68 -3.18
C LEU A 313 3.08 24.60 -4.62
#